data_86ad6807bb63fb3505d38d8638729cb5
#
_entry.id   86ad6807bb63fb3505d38d8638729cb5
#
_cell.length_a   1.000
_cell.length_b   1.000
_cell.length_c   1.000
_cell.angle_alpha   90.00
_cell.angle_beta   90.00
_cell.angle_gamma   90.00
#
_symmetry.space_group_name_H-M   'P 1'
#
loop_
_entity.id
_entity.type
_entity.pdbx_description
1 polymer ?
#
loop_
_entity_poly.entity_id
_entity_poly.type
_entity_poly.pdbx_seq_one_letter_code
_entity_poly.pdbx_strand_id
1 'polypeptide(L)'
;SVKVLEKKLGQTLFIRSTKRVQLTPEGDILFKHIEPAMNLIHKGETQLLEANTLNGGQLRIAASDTICRYFLVPYLNKFHKLYPNVHIKVTNSTSIDCARILENGQVDFIITNYPNSGLLNTHSVRAIREFRDVFVASADHFPLRDKTFTLAELLDYPIMMLDRKSTTSEFLHSMFQKSHLDLVPEIELSSNDLLIDLARIGLGIAFVPDFCIPKDEKQLFILKLSETLPVRQRVVVHNENLPVSQAAKQFMDML
;
A
#
# COMPACT_ATOMS: atom_id res chain seq x y z
N SER A 1 -30.02 -20.33 9.86
CA SER A 1 -28.74 -20.86 10.41
C SER A 1 -27.85 -21.38 9.28
N VAL A 2 -26.54 -21.46 9.52
CA VAL A 2 -25.56 -21.98 8.53
C VAL A 2 -25.94 -23.36 8.01
N LYS A 3 -26.41 -24.28 8.88
CA LYS A 3 -26.87 -25.62 8.47
C LYS A 3 -28.02 -25.59 7.44
N VAL A 4 -28.92 -24.60 7.51
CA VAL A 4 -30.01 -24.44 6.53
C VAL A 4 -29.44 -24.00 5.19
N LEU A 5 -28.45 -23.14 5.19
CA LEU A 5 -27.76 -22.70 3.97
C LEU A 5 -27.00 -23.86 3.32
N GLU A 6 -26.23 -24.61 4.10
CA GLU A 6 -25.52 -25.82 3.64
C GLU A 6 -26.48 -26.83 2.99
N LYS A 7 -27.63 -27.07 3.63
CA LYS A 7 -28.68 -27.95 3.09
C LYS A 7 -29.29 -27.41 1.77
N LYS A 8 -29.52 -26.09 1.69
CA LYS A 8 -30.05 -25.44 0.50
C LYS A 8 -29.09 -25.50 -0.68
N LEU A 9 -27.80 -25.36 -0.42
CA LEU A 9 -26.72 -25.36 -1.42
C LEU A 9 -26.28 -26.80 -1.78
N GLY A 10 -26.63 -27.80 -0.97
CA GLY A 10 -26.13 -29.16 -1.12
C GLY A 10 -24.62 -29.30 -0.86
N GLN A 11 -24.03 -28.33 -0.17
CA GLN A 11 -22.58 -28.24 0.09
C GLN A 11 -22.29 -28.00 1.57
N THR A 12 -21.23 -28.61 2.07
CA THR A 12 -20.71 -28.30 3.40
C THR A 12 -19.76 -27.10 3.30
N LEU A 13 -20.03 -26.06 4.06
CA LEU A 13 -19.25 -24.80 4.02
C LEU A 13 -18.19 -24.72 5.12
N PHE A 14 -18.35 -25.51 6.21
CA PHE A 14 -17.46 -25.47 7.35
C PHE A 14 -17.01 -26.87 7.78
N ILE A 15 -15.71 -27.02 7.98
CA ILE A 15 -15.12 -28.14 8.70
C ILE A 15 -15.14 -27.80 10.18
N ARG A 16 -15.89 -28.57 10.96
CA ARG A 16 -16.04 -28.36 12.40
C ARG A 16 -15.25 -29.39 13.16
N SER A 17 -14.27 -28.97 13.93
CA SER A 17 -13.58 -29.78 14.90
C SER A 17 -13.81 -29.24 16.32
N THR A 18 -13.50 -30.04 17.35
CA THR A 18 -13.61 -29.60 18.74
C THR A 18 -12.70 -28.42 19.10
N LYS A 19 -11.66 -28.14 18.28
CA LYS A 19 -10.67 -27.09 18.55
C LYS A 19 -10.77 -25.88 17.62
N ARG A 20 -11.37 -26.01 16.43
CA ARG A 20 -11.50 -24.90 15.47
C ARG A 20 -12.57 -25.15 14.41
N VAL A 21 -13.06 -24.06 13.83
CA VAL A 21 -13.92 -24.07 12.65
C VAL A 21 -13.11 -23.51 11.50
N GLN A 22 -13.12 -24.20 10.34
CA GLN A 22 -12.44 -23.79 9.12
C GLN A 22 -13.41 -23.83 7.95
N LEU A 23 -13.18 -22.99 6.94
CA LEU A 23 -13.94 -23.08 5.68
C LEU A 23 -13.53 -24.30 4.87
N THR A 24 -14.48 -24.89 4.17
CA THR A 24 -14.21 -25.80 3.06
C THR A 24 -13.81 -24.98 1.82
N PRO A 25 -13.30 -25.60 0.74
CA PRO A 25 -13.11 -24.91 -0.53
C PRO A 25 -14.38 -24.21 -1.03
N GLU A 26 -15.54 -24.87 -0.91
CA GLU A 26 -16.87 -24.34 -1.27
C GLU A 26 -17.26 -23.19 -0.33
N GLY A 27 -16.95 -23.31 0.95
CA GLY A 27 -17.12 -22.24 1.95
C GLY A 27 -16.26 -21.02 1.64
N ASP A 28 -15.02 -21.21 1.20
CA ASP A 28 -14.12 -20.11 0.81
C ASP A 28 -14.63 -19.37 -0.44
N ILE A 29 -15.14 -20.12 -1.43
CA ILE A 29 -15.78 -19.53 -2.61
C ILE A 29 -16.95 -18.64 -2.20
N LEU A 30 -17.87 -19.15 -1.39
CA LEU A 30 -19.04 -18.39 -0.94
C LEU A 30 -18.64 -17.21 -0.06
N PHE A 31 -17.66 -17.38 0.83
CA PHE A 31 -17.17 -16.33 1.73
C PHE A 31 -16.62 -15.11 0.97
N LYS A 32 -15.85 -15.34 -0.10
CA LYS A 32 -15.32 -14.27 -0.98
C LYS A 32 -16.42 -13.40 -1.62
N HIS A 33 -17.62 -13.92 -1.75
CA HIS A 33 -18.77 -13.14 -2.23
C HIS A 33 -19.57 -12.49 -1.10
N ILE A 34 -19.72 -13.19 0.03
CA ILE A 34 -20.52 -12.69 1.15
C ILE A 34 -19.80 -11.58 1.91
N GLU A 35 -18.50 -11.70 2.14
CA GLU A 35 -17.74 -10.69 2.91
C GLU A 35 -17.86 -9.29 2.30
N PRO A 36 -17.61 -9.08 0.99
CA PRO A 36 -17.81 -7.77 0.38
C PRO A 36 -19.27 -7.28 0.46
N ALA A 37 -20.24 -8.18 0.25
CA ALA A 37 -21.65 -7.83 0.34
C ALA A 37 -22.05 -7.34 1.74
N MET A 38 -21.58 -8.01 2.80
CA MET A 38 -21.84 -7.60 4.18
C MET A 38 -21.15 -6.28 4.52
N ASN A 39 -19.92 -6.07 4.05
CA ASN A 39 -19.22 -4.80 4.22
C ASN A 39 -19.99 -3.63 3.59
N LEU A 40 -20.59 -3.85 2.42
CA LEU A 40 -21.42 -2.85 1.74
C LEU A 40 -22.71 -2.55 2.50
N ILE A 41 -23.39 -3.57 3.02
CA ILE A 41 -24.60 -3.39 3.84
C ILE A 41 -24.25 -2.57 5.08
N HIS A 42 -23.23 -2.93 5.84
CA HIS A 42 -22.79 -2.18 7.01
C HIS A 42 -22.37 -0.74 6.66
N LYS A 43 -21.74 -0.54 5.51
CA LYS A 43 -21.43 0.81 5.05
C LYS A 43 -22.68 1.64 4.82
N GLY A 44 -23.71 1.06 4.18
CA GLY A 44 -24.99 1.72 3.96
C GLY A 44 -25.71 2.05 5.28
N GLU A 45 -25.77 1.12 6.21
CA GLU A 45 -26.33 1.34 7.56
C GLU A 45 -25.62 2.48 8.29
N THR A 46 -24.28 2.49 8.27
CA THR A 46 -23.47 3.56 8.89
C THR A 46 -23.78 4.91 8.25
N GLN A 47 -23.82 5.00 6.92
CA GLN A 47 -24.13 6.24 6.20
C GLN A 47 -25.53 6.78 6.52
N LEU A 48 -26.53 5.90 6.71
CA LEU A 48 -27.88 6.31 7.13
C LEU A 48 -27.89 6.90 8.54
N LEU A 49 -27.13 6.30 9.46
CA LEU A 49 -26.97 6.82 10.81
C LEU A 49 -26.23 8.17 10.83
N GLU A 50 -25.22 8.31 10.00
CA GLU A 50 -24.43 9.54 9.85
C GLU A 50 -25.23 10.68 9.21
N ALA A 51 -26.13 10.38 8.28
CA ALA A 51 -26.99 11.39 7.64
C ALA A 51 -27.90 12.11 8.65
N ASN A 52 -28.20 11.48 9.79
CA ASN A 52 -29.00 12.03 10.87
C ASN A 52 -28.19 12.78 11.94
N THR A 53 -26.85 12.74 11.88
CA THR A 53 -25.96 13.41 12.83
C THR A 53 -24.87 14.18 12.08
N LEU A 54 -25.03 15.49 11.95
CA LEU A 54 -24.07 16.41 11.29
C LEU A 54 -22.67 16.43 11.91
N ASN A 55 -22.43 15.69 13.03
CA ASN A 55 -21.20 15.76 13.83
C ASN A 55 -20.54 14.40 14.10
N GLY A 56 -20.85 13.37 13.37
CA GLY A 56 -20.22 12.06 13.53
C GLY A 56 -19.98 11.40 12.19
N GLY A 57 -19.33 10.25 12.20
CA GLY A 57 -19.09 9.48 11.01
C GLY A 57 -17.80 8.68 11.11
N GLN A 58 -17.54 7.86 10.10
CA GLN A 58 -16.33 7.08 10.02
C GLN A 58 -15.59 7.36 8.73
N LEU A 59 -14.29 7.62 8.85
CA LEU A 59 -13.32 7.69 7.74
C LEU A 59 -12.46 6.44 7.75
N ARG A 60 -12.53 5.62 6.70
CA ARG A 60 -11.77 4.38 6.58
C ARG A 60 -10.80 4.48 5.42
N ILE A 61 -9.50 4.43 5.73
CA ILE A 61 -8.41 4.57 4.77
C ILE A 61 -7.53 3.31 4.83
N ALA A 62 -7.03 2.84 3.69
CA ALA A 62 -5.89 1.92 3.69
C ALA A 62 -4.71 2.52 2.93
N ALA A 63 -3.52 2.29 3.46
CA ALA A 63 -2.26 2.71 2.86
C ALA A 63 -1.09 1.88 3.42
N SER A 64 0.03 1.87 2.70
CA SER A 64 1.26 1.26 3.21
C SER A 64 1.85 2.05 4.37
N ASP A 65 2.68 1.39 5.20
CA ASP A 65 3.36 2.03 6.32
C ASP A 65 4.09 3.30 5.90
N THR A 66 4.87 3.22 4.85
CA THR A 66 5.60 4.35 4.26
C THR A 66 4.69 5.52 3.92
N ILE A 67 3.53 5.27 3.28
CA ILE A 67 2.57 6.34 2.94
C ILE A 67 1.93 6.90 4.19
N CYS A 68 1.58 6.05 5.16
CA CYS A 68 1.03 6.50 6.44
C CYS A 68 2.00 7.45 7.13
N ARG A 69 3.26 7.05 7.27
CA ARG A 69 4.28 7.79 8.01
C ARG A 69 4.69 9.09 7.32
N TYR A 70 5.03 9.03 6.03
CA TYR A 70 5.66 10.16 5.33
C TYR A 70 4.66 11.09 4.63
N PHE A 71 3.40 10.66 4.49
CA PHE A 71 2.40 11.45 3.79
C PHE A 71 1.12 11.71 4.59
N LEU A 72 0.48 10.66 5.14
CA LEU A 72 -0.85 10.80 5.75
C LEU A 72 -0.87 11.59 7.06
N VAL A 73 0.15 11.46 7.90
CA VAL A 73 0.15 12.05 9.25
C VAL A 73 -0.23 13.54 9.29
N PRO A 74 0.32 14.43 8.45
CA PRO A 74 -0.09 15.85 8.44
C PRO A 74 -1.56 16.06 8.09
N TYR A 75 -2.08 15.29 7.12
CA TYR A 75 -3.48 15.38 6.70
C TYR A 75 -4.43 14.85 7.75
N LEU A 76 -4.09 13.73 8.41
CA LEU A 76 -4.87 13.19 9.54
C LEU A 76 -4.97 14.20 10.68
N ASN A 77 -3.86 14.86 11.02
CA ASN A 77 -3.84 15.90 12.05
C ASN A 77 -4.76 17.08 11.68
N LYS A 78 -4.66 17.57 10.44
CA LYS A 78 -5.51 18.66 9.95
C LYS A 78 -6.99 18.26 9.93
N PHE A 79 -7.30 17.06 9.43
CA PHE A 79 -8.67 16.55 9.37
C PHE A 79 -9.27 16.36 10.75
N HIS A 80 -8.54 15.77 11.70
CA HIS A 80 -9.02 15.56 13.06
C HIS A 80 -9.32 16.90 13.78
N LYS A 81 -8.54 17.94 13.53
CA LYS A 81 -8.81 19.28 14.07
C LYS A 81 -10.10 19.89 13.51
N LEU A 82 -10.40 19.65 12.24
CA LEU A 82 -11.60 20.16 11.59
C LEU A 82 -12.86 19.34 11.93
N TYR A 83 -12.70 18.04 12.11
CA TYR A 83 -13.76 17.07 12.31
C TYR A 83 -13.46 16.14 13.52
N PRO A 84 -13.44 16.70 14.76
CA PRO A 84 -12.98 15.96 15.94
C PRO A 84 -13.88 14.75 16.30
N ASN A 85 -15.13 14.78 15.86
CA ASN A 85 -16.11 13.70 16.14
C ASN A 85 -16.10 12.59 15.07
N VAL A 86 -15.34 12.73 13.99
CA VAL A 86 -15.21 11.68 12.98
C VAL A 86 -14.23 10.61 13.46
N HIS A 87 -14.70 9.37 13.51
CA HIS A 87 -13.84 8.23 13.83
C HIS A 87 -12.94 7.89 12.65
N ILE A 88 -11.62 7.96 12.85
CA ILE A 88 -10.64 7.66 11.80
C ILE A 88 -10.10 6.24 12.00
N LYS A 89 -10.27 5.39 10.99
CA LYS A 89 -9.68 4.05 10.92
C LYS A 89 -8.69 3.98 9.77
N VAL A 90 -7.42 3.78 10.09
CA VAL A 90 -6.37 3.53 9.10
C VAL A 90 -5.98 2.06 9.13
N THR A 91 -6.10 1.39 7.99
CA THR A 91 -5.64 0.01 7.81
C THR A 91 -4.29 0.04 7.11
N ASN A 92 -3.27 -0.43 7.83
CA ASN A 92 -1.92 -0.54 7.28
C ASN A 92 -1.75 -1.89 6.58
N SER A 93 -1.36 -1.87 5.30
CA SER A 93 -1.13 -3.08 4.51
C SER A 93 -0.20 -2.77 3.32
N THR A 94 0.21 -3.80 2.57
CA THR A 94 1.00 -3.57 1.34
C THR A 94 0.17 -2.81 0.31
N SER A 95 0.84 -2.10 -0.60
CA SER A 95 0.14 -1.32 -1.64
C SER A 95 -0.79 -2.18 -2.51
N ILE A 96 -0.40 -3.43 -2.79
CA ILE A 96 -1.20 -4.38 -3.56
C ILE A 96 -2.40 -4.89 -2.73
N ASP A 97 -2.17 -5.26 -1.47
CA ASP A 97 -3.25 -5.69 -0.58
C ASP A 97 -4.26 -4.57 -0.28
N CYS A 98 -3.83 -3.30 -0.26
CA CYS A 98 -4.74 -2.15 -0.13
C CYS A 98 -5.78 -2.11 -1.25
N ALA A 99 -5.40 -2.44 -2.50
CA ALA A 99 -6.34 -2.51 -3.61
C ALA A 99 -7.41 -3.59 -3.38
N ARG A 100 -7.03 -4.75 -2.85
CA ARG A 100 -7.96 -5.84 -2.49
C ARG A 100 -8.88 -5.43 -1.32
N ILE A 101 -8.35 -4.73 -0.31
CA ILE A 101 -9.13 -4.21 0.81
C ILE A 101 -10.18 -3.20 0.33
N LEU A 102 -9.84 -2.36 -0.67
CA LEU A 102 -10.76 -1.43 -1.31
C LEU A 102 -11.87 -2.17 -2.07
N GLU A 103 -11.51 -3.16 -2.87
CA GLU A 103 -12.48 -3.95 -3.66
C GLU A 103 -13.47 -4.69 -2.76
N ASN A 104 -13.03 -5.17 -1.61
CA ASN A 104 -13.88 -5.82 -0.61
C ASN A 104 -14.74 -4.82 0.21
N GLY A 105 -14.75 -3.51 -0.12
CA GLY A 105 -15.55 -2.49 0.55
C GLY A 105 -15.18 -2.23 2.02
N GLN A 106 -14.02 -2.69 2.46
CA GLN A 106 -13.55 -2.55 3.85
C GLN A 106 -13.11 -1.12 4.18
N VAL A 107 -12.73 -0.33 3.16
CA VAL A 107 -12.32 1.06 3.28
C VAL A 107 -13.06 1.96 2.29
N ASP A 108 -13.01 3.26 2.50
CA ASP A 108 -13.64 4.25 1.62
C ASP A 108 -12.76 4.58 0.41
N PHE A 109 -11.47 4.67 0.66
CA PHE A 109 -10.44 4.88 -0.36
C PHE A 109 -9.09 4.37 0.13
N ILE A 110 -8.16 4.25 -0.79
CA ILE A 110 -6.76 3.94 -0.50
C ILE A 110 -5.84 5.04 -1.02
N ILE A 111 -4.66 5.14 -0.41
CA ILE A 111 -3.55 5.90 -0.98
C ILE A 111 -2.44 4.91 -1.30
N THR A 112 -2.02 4.91 -2.55
CA THR A 112 -1.02 3.96 -3.05
C THR A 112 -0.05 4.65 -4.01
N ASN A 113 1.06 3.99 -4.30
CA ASN A 113 1.96 4.41 -5.37
C ASN A 113 1.51 3.76 -6.69
N TYR A 114 1.59 4.52 -7.78
CA TYR A 114 1.22 4.09 -9.13
C TYR A 114 2.47 3.95 -10.02
N PRO A 115 2.53 2.92 -10.90
CA PRO A 115 1.53 1.89 -11.14
C PRO A 115 1.37 0.91 -9.96
N ASN A 116 0.21 0.27 -9.88
CA ASN A 116 -0.12 -0.74 -8.91
C ASN A 116 -0.95 -1.84 -9.61
N SER A 117 -0.41 -3.05 -9.69
CA SER A 117 -1.02 -4.19 -10.39
C SER A 117 -2.32 -4.69 -9.78
N GLY A 118 -2.61 -4.33 -8.53
CA GLY A 118 -3.86 -4.69 -7.84
C GLY A 118 -5.06 -3.80 -8.21
N LEU A 119 -4.86 -2.69 -8.95
CA LEU A 119 -5.95 -1.79 -9.30
C LEU A 119 -6.76 -2.34 -10.48
N LEU A 120 -8.08 -2.15 -10.44
CA LEU A 120 -9.04 -2.57 -11.45
C LEU A 120 -9.55 -1.36 -12.25
N ASN A 121 -10.19 -1.63 -13.40
CA ASN A 121 -10.80 -0.60 -14.24
C ASN A 121 -12.00 0.10 -13.58
N THR A 122 -12.55 -0.48 -12.52
CA THR A 122 -13.63 0.09 -11.69
C THR A 122 -13.13 1.10 -10.67
N HIS A 123 -11.82 1.27 -10.58
CA HIS A 123 -11.20 2.18 -9.64
C HIS A 123 -10.95 3.55 -10.29
N SER A 124 -11.46 4.60 -9.65
CA SER A 124 -11.07 5.98 -9.94
C SER A 124 -9.70 6.26 -9.35
N VAL A 125 -8.79 6.72 -10.18
CA VAL A 125 -7.39 6.98 -9.80
C VAL A 125 -7.09 8.46 -10.01
N ARG A 126 -6.81 9.20 -8.93
CA ARG A 126 -6.42 10.61 -8.97
C ARG A 126 -5.01 10.81 -8.44
N ALA A 127 -4.13 11.38 -9.25
CA ALA A 127 -2.77 11.72 -8.85
C ALA A 127 -2.78 12.81 -7.76
N ILE A 128 -1.93 12.62 -6.74
CA ILE A 128 -1.76 13.56 -5.63
C ILE A 128 -0.36 14.19 -5.68
N ARG A 129 0.66 13.37 -5.90
CA ARG A 129 2.06 13.81 -5.85
C ARG A 129 2.96 12.93 -6.69
N GLU A 130 3.96 13.55 -7.29
CA GLU A 130 5.07 12.85 -7.95
C GLU A 130 6.20 12.57 -6.97
N PHE A 131 6.95 11.50 -7.22
CA PHE A 131 8.16 11.12 -6.50
C PHE A 131 9.06 10.26 -7.40
N ARG A 132 10.28 10.00 -6.95
CA ARG A 132 11.21 9.07 -7.60
C ARG A 132 11.65 8.02 -6.60
N ASP A 133 11.87 6.81 -7.09
CA ASP A 133 12.63 5.83 -6.32
C ASP A 133 14.12 6.05 -6.61
N VAL A 134 14.95 5.83 -5.60
CA VAL A 134 16.39 6.08 -5.64
C VAL A 134 17.17 4.91 -5.03
N PHE A 135 18.38 4.72 -5.50
CA PHE A 135 19.33 3.83 -4.84
C PHE A 135 20.16 4.65 -3.85
N VAL A 136 20.26 4.18 -2.62
CA VAL A 136 21.02 4.82 -1.56
C VAL A 136 22.05 3.88 -0.96
N ALA A 137 23.23 4.41 -0.64
CA ALA A 137 24.33 3.66 -0.04
C ALA A 137 25.00 4.48 1.07
N SER A 138 25.69 3.77 1.98
CA SER A 138 26.50 4.39 3.02
C SER A 138 27.73 5.05 2.43
N ALA A 139 27.98 6.30 2.82
CA ALA A 139 29.17 7.03 2.44
C ALA A 139 30.45 6.44 3.05
N ASP A 140 30.33 5.82 4.23
CA ASP A 140 31.45 5.25 4.97
C ASP A 140 31.86 3.85 4.48
N HIS A 141 30.91 3.08 3.89
CA HIS A 141 31.13 1.70 3.50
C HIS A 141 31.26 1.52 1.98
N PHE A 142 30.68 2.43 1.19
CA PHE A 142 30.70 2.37 -0.26
C PHE A 142 31.33 3.65 -0.85
N PRO A 143 32.58 3.61 -1.34
CA PRO A 143 33.25 4.78 -1.95
C PRO A 143 32.75 5.02 -3.39
N LEU A 144 31.42 5.20 -3.55
CA LEU A 144 30.73 5.23 -4.85
C LEU A 144 30.13 6.59 -5.18
N ARG A 145 30.28 7.60 -4.31
CA ARG A 145 29.61 8.90 -4.40
C ARG A 145 29.82 9.63 -5.73
N ASP A 146 31.03 9.53 -6.30
CA ASP A 146 31.41 10.25 -7.50
C ASP A 146 31.31 9.40 -8.79
N LYS A 147 30.84 8.17 -8.66
CA LYS A 147 30.62 7.26 -9.79
C LYS A 147 29.21 7.39 -10.33
N THR A 148 29.07 7.20 -11.64
CA THR A 148 27.77 7.04 -12.31
C THR A 148 27.65 5.57 -12.73
N PHE A 149 26.52 4.95 -12.47
CA PHE A 149 26.28 3.52 -12.68
C PHE A 149 25.23 3.30 -13.74
N THR A 150 25.41 2.27 -14.54
CA THR A 150 24.33 1.63 -15.29
C THR A 150 23.57 0.68 -14.36
N LEU A 151 22.36 0.25 -14.75
CA LEU A 151 21.62 -0.79 -14.01
C LEU A 151 22.40 -2.11 -13.96
N ALA A 152 23.16 -2.44 -15.00
CA ALA A 152 23.98 -3.65 -15.04
C ALA A 152 25.11 -3.62 -14.00
N GLU A 153 25.80 -2.49 -13.86
CA GLU A 153 26.88 -2.33 -12.87
C GLU A 153 26.39 -2.36 -11.42
N LEU A 154 25.11 -2.03 -11.17
CA LEU A 154 24.53 -2.16 -9.85
C LEU A 154 24.41 -3.60 -9.37
N LEU A 155 24.34 -4.59 -10.29
CA LEU A 155 24.27 -6.01 -9.95
C LEU A 155 25.57 -6.55 -9.34
N ASP A 156 26.67 -5.82 -9.44
CA ASP A 156 27.93 -6.16 -8.77
C ASP A 156 27.91 -5.86 -7.27
N TYR A 157 26.84 -5.25 -6.79
CA TYR A 157 26.65 -4.83 -5.38
C TYR A 157 25.46 -5.51 -4.73
N PRO A 158 25.46 -5.72 -3.41
CA PRO A 158 24.31 -6.26 -2.68
C PRO A 158 23.15 -5.28 -2.72
N ILE A 159 22.10 -5.58 -3.50
CA ILE A 159 20.88 -4.77 -3.59
C ILE A 159 19.88 -5.22 -2.52
N MET A 160 19.35 -4.26 -1.79
CA MET A 160 18.31 -4.45 -0.78
C MET A 160 17.04 -3.75 -1.22
N MET A 161 15.89 -4.41 -1.11
CA MET A 161 14.63 -3.88 -1.61
C MET A 161 13.42 -4.37 -0.80
N LEU A 162 12.28 -3.78 -1.04
CA LEU A 162 11.01 -4.28 -0.48
C LEU A 162 10.63 -5.63 -1.10
N ASP A 163 9.86 -6.42 -0.36
CA ASP A 163 9.33 -7.69 -0.82
C ASP A 163 8.40 -7.55 -2.04
N ARG A 164 8.09 -8.67 -2.71
CA ARG A 164 7.33 -8.72 -3.98
C ARG A 164 5.87 -8.22 -3.88
N LYS A 165 5.36 -7.96 -2.69
CA LYS A 165 4.02 -7.38 -2.50
C LYS A 165 3.99 -5.85 -2.51
N SER A 166 5.12 -5.24 -2.77
CA SER A 166 5.29 -3.80 -2.87
C SER A 166 5.29 -3.33 -4.32
N THR A 167 4.59 -2.24 -4.61
CA THR A 167 4.65 -1.58 -5.93
C THR A 167 6.05 -1.06 -6.27
N THR A 168 6.89 -0.78 -5.26
CA THR A 168 8.29 -0.38 -5.47
C THR A 168 9.13 -1.58 -5.93
N SER A 169 8.89 -2.76 -5.38
CA SER A 169 9.52 -4.00 -5.84
C SER A 169 9.10 -4.37 -7.26
N GLU A 170 7.80 -4.34 -7.57
CA GLU A 170 7.30 -4.57 -8.94
C GLU A 170 7.95 -3.60 -9.94
N PHE A 171 8.03 -2.33 -9.56
CA PHE A 171 8.65 -1.30 -10.40
C PHE A 171 10.13 -1.59 -10.66
N LEU A 172 10.90 -1.93 -9.63
CA LEU A 172 12.33 -2.22 -9.76
C LEU A 172 12.57 -3.46 -10.64
N HIS A 173 11.87 -4.56 -10.38
CA HIS A 173 11.96 -5.76 -11.20
C HIS A 173 11.59 -5.48 -12.67
N SER A 174 10.53 -4.71 -12.91
CA SER A 174 10.13 -4.32 -14.27
C SER A 174 11.23 -3.53 -15.00
N MET A 175 11.96 -2.65 -14.31
CA MET A 175 13.06 -1.89 -14.89
C MET A 175 14.21 -2.80 -15.32
N PHE A 176 14.65 -3.70 -14.42
CA PHE A 176 15.73 -4.63 -14.74
C PHE A 176 15.34 -5.58 -15.88
N GLN A 177 14.11 -6.10 -15.88
CA GLN A 177 13.61 -6.96 -16.96
C GLN A 177 13.56 -6.24 -18.32
N LYS A 178 13.16 -4.96 -18.36
CA LYS A 178 13.18 -4.16 -19.59
C LYS A 178 14.58 -3.97 -20.15
N SER A 179 15.58 -3.99 -19.29
CA SER A 179 17.01 -3.94 -19.67
C SER A 179 17.61 -5.33 -19.88
N HIS A 180 16.79 -6.39 -19.92
CA HIS A 180 17.23 -7.80 -20.06
C HIS A 180 18.19 -8.24 -18.94
N LEU A 181 18.04 -7.66 -17.74
CA LEU A 181 18.83 -7.97 -16.55
C LEU A 181 17.99 -8.78 -15.57
N ASP A 182 18.62 -9.72 -14.88
CA ASP A 182 17.99 -10.50 -13.82
C ASP A 182 18.44 -9.97 -12.46
N LEU A 183 17.48 -9.43 -11.69
CA LEU A 183 17.73 -8.86 -10.37
C LEU A 183 17.46 -9.91 -9.30
N VAL A 184 18.51 -10.31 -8.59
CA VAL A 184 18.42 -11.14 -7.38
C VAL A 184 18.83 -10.26 -6.19
N PRO A 185 17.89 -9.84 -5.34
CA PRO A 185 18.22 -9.01 -4.19
C PRO A 185 18.95 -9.81 -3.11
N GLU A 186 19.88 -9.16 -2.42
CA GLU A 186 20.56 -9.73 -1.24
C GLU A 186 19.63 -9.77 -0.02
N ILE A 187 18.81 -8.73 0.14
CA ILE A 187 17.85 -8.63 1.24
C ILE A 187 16.51 -8.16 0.70
N GLU A 188 15.45 -8.90 1.06
CA GLU A 188 14.06 -8.51 0.85
C GLU A 188 13.35 -8.38 2.21
N LEU A 189 12.66 -7.26 2.42
CA LEU A 189 11.89 -7.01 3.65
C LEU A 189 10.72 -6.05 3.40
N SER A 190 9.88 -5.79 4.40
CA SER A 190 8.63 -5.04 4.22
C SER A 190 8.68 -3.58 4.69
N SER A 191 9.84 -3.05 5.11
CA SER A 191 9.97 -1.70 5.68
C SER A 191 11.06 -0.87 5.00
N ASN A 192 10.70 0.27 4.42
CA ASN A 192 11.67 1.21 3.87
C ASN A 192 12.60 1.81 4.95
N ASP A 193 12.07 2.06 6.14
CA ASP A 193 12.89 2.58 7.26
C ASP A 193 13.99 1.59 7.62
N LEU A 194 13.66 0.29 7.70
CA LEU A 194 14.65 -0.74 7.98
C LEU A 194 15.65 -0.90 6.83
N LEU A 195 15.23 -0.81 5.56
CA LEU A 195 16.16 -0.79 4.42
C LEU A 195 17.17 0.36 4.52
N ILE A 196 16.69 1.54 4.92
CA ILE A 196 17.54 2.73 5.11
C ILE A 196 18.53 2.51 6.27
N ASP A 197 18.08 1.95 7.39
CA ASP A 197 18.95 1.64 8.52
C ASP A 197 20.01 0.59 8.16
N LEU A 198 19.65 -0.45 7.42
CA LEU A 198 20.59 -1.46 6.93
C LEU A 198 21.59 -0.87 5.92
N ALA A 199 21.15 0.07 5.08
CA ALA A 199 22.05 0.78 4.17
C ALA A 199 23.08 1.63 4.95
N ARG A 200 22.68 2.30 6.06
CA ARG A 200 23.60 3.10 6.90
C ARG A 200 24.74 2.27 7.47
N ILE A 201 24.47 1.05 7.90
CA ILE A 201 25.50 0.14 8.44
C ILE A 201 26.27 -0.63 7.35
N GLY A 202 26.03 -0.32 6.06
CA GLY A 202 26.80 -0.83 4.95
C GLY A 202 26.46 -2.26 4.50
N LEU A 203 25.27 -2.78 4.81
CA LEU A 203 24.87 -4.12 4.37
C LEU A 203 24.56 -4.20 2.88
N GLY A 204 24.28 -3.07 2.22
CA GLY A 204 24.03 -3.03 0.80
C GLY A 204 23.51 -1.67 0.32
N ILE A 205 23.11 -1.65 -0.94
CA ILE A 205 22.48 -0.52 -1.61
C ILE A 205 20.98 -0.70 -1.53
N ALA A 206 20.28 0.22 -0.85
CA ALA A 206 18.83 0.15 -0.70
C ALA A 206 18.11 0.89 -1.83
N PHE A 207 17.04 0.30 -2.36
CA PHE A 207 16.12 0.95 -3.31
C PHE A 207 14.86 1.40 -2.60
N VAL A 208 14.68 2.71 -2.48
CA VAL A 208 13.62 3.33 -1.68
C VAL A 208 13.07 4.59 -2.35
N PRO A 209 11.81 5.01 -2.04
CA PRO A 209 11.30 6.31 -2.47
C PRO A 209 12.14 7.45 -1.88
N ASP A 210 12.39 8.48 -2.69
CA ASP A 210 13.21 9.66 -2.34
C ASP A 210 12.70 10.41 -1.09
N PHE A 211 11.40 10.45 -0.90
CA PHE A 211 10.77 11.10 0.25
C PHE A 211 10.98 10.36 1.59
N CYS A 212 11.50 9.12 1.56
CA CYS A 212 11.89 8.39 2.77
C CYS A 212 13.26 8.83 3.30
N ILE A 213 14.05 9.52 2.49
CA ILE A 213 15.37 9.99 2.88
C ILE A 213 15.23 11.34 3.57
N PRO A 214 15.68 11.50 4.83
CA PRO A 214 15.70 12.78 5.51
C PRO A 214 16.54 13.82 4.76
N LYS A 215 16.09 15.07 4.74
CA LYS A 215 16.81 16.16 4.04
C LYS A 215 18.19 16.46 4.65
N ASP A 216 18.37 16.17 5.91
CA ASP A 216 19.59 16.33 6.69
C ASP A 216 20.42 15.04 6.80
N GLU A 217 20.13 14.04 5.97
CA GLU A 217 20.85 12.77 5.93
C GLU A 217 22.32 13.00 5.53
N LYS A 218 23.25 12.50 6.36
CA LYS A 218 24.69 12.66 6.16
C LYS A 218 25.43 11.35 5.90
N GLN A 219 24.90 10.24 6.40
CA GLN A 219 25.53 8.92 6.30
C GLN A 219 25.25 8.22 4.98
N LEU A 220 24.14 8.60 4.34
CA LEU A 220 23.73 8.04 3.05
C LEU A 220 23.92 9.05 1.92
N PHE A 221 24.10 8.54 0.73
CA PHE A 221 24.04 9.32 -0.49
C PHE A 221 23.22 8.59 -1.56
N ILE A 222 22.62 9.36 -2.46
CA ILE A 222 21.89 8.83 -3.61
C ILE A 222 22.90 8.52 -4.72
N LEU A 223 22.86 7.31 -5.25
CA LEU A 223 23.70 6.90 -6.38
C LEU A 223 23.26 7.63 -7.65
N LYS A 224 24.23 8.01 -8.44
CA LYS A 224 24.01 8.58 -9.79
C LYS A 224 23.87 7.44 -10.79
N LEU A 225 22.83 7.48 -11.59
CA LEU A 225 22.62 6.53 -12.67
C LEU A 225 22.80 7.21 -14.03
N SER A 226 23.28 6.46 -15.00
CA SER A 226 23.33 6.88 -16.41
C SER A 226 21.92 6.92 -17.01
N GLU A 227 21.05 6.02 -16.58
CA GLU A 227 19.64 5.98 -16.96
C GLU A 227 18.82 6.86 -16.04
N THR A 228 17.89 7.62 -16.62
CA THR A 228 16.91 8.38 -15.84
C THR A 228 15.80 7.46 -15.36
N LEU A 229 15.67 7.29 -14.05
CA LEU A 229 14.54 6.54 -13.49
C LEU A 229 13.22 7.28 -13.74
N PRO A 230 12.17 6.55 -14.15
CA PRO A 230 10.85 7.15 -14.36
C PRO A 230 10.30 7.80 -13.09
N VAL A 231 9.61 8.92 -13.26
CA VAL A 231 8.81 9.54 -12.19
C VAL A 231 7.60 8.66 -11.93
N ARG A 232 7.31 8.41 -10.66
CA ARG A 232 6.11 7.71 -10.21
C ARG A 232 5.15 8.67 -9.53
N GLN A 233 3.91 8.24 -9.40
CA GLN A 233 2.87 9.04 -8.78
C GLN A 233 2.32 8.37 -7.53
N ARG A 234 2.09 9.14 -6.51
CA ARG A 234 1.18 8.77 -5.42
C ARG A 234 -0.22 9.15 -5.83
N VAL A 235 -1.14 8.23 -5.62
CA VAL A 235 -2.53 8.39 -6.06
C VAL A 235 -3.50 8.10 -4.91
N VAL A 236 -4.63 8.79 -4.90
CA VAL A 236 -5.81 8.38 -4.14
C VAL A 236 -6.72 7.59 -5.06
N VAL A 237 -7.26 6.50 -4.54
CA VAL A 237 -8.07 5.55 -5.32
C VAL A 237 -9.32 5.18 -4.54
N HIS A 238 -10.47 5.25 -5.19
CA HIS A 238 -11.74 4.75 -4.65
C HIS A 238 -12.47 3.91 -5.72
N ASN A 239 -13.41 3.10 -5.29
CA ASN A 239 -14.25 2.31 -6.21
C ASN A 239 -15.42 3.18 -6.67
N GLU A 240 -15.54 3.42 -7.98
CA GLU A 240 -16.59 4.27 -8.57
C GLU A 240 -17.99 3.71 -8.39
N ASN A 241 -18.11 2.38 -8.26
CA ASN A 241 -19.39 1.71 -8.10
C ASN A 241 -19.91 1.76 -6.66
N LEU A 242 -19.12 2.29 -5.72
CA LEU A 242 -19.45 2.34 -4.31
C LEU A 242 -19.67 3.78 -3.82
N PRO A 243 -20.72 4.04 -3.03
CA PRO A 243 -20.90 5.35 -2.45
C PRO A 243 -19.76 5.68 -1.49
N VAL A 244 -19.22 6.88 -1.63
CA VAL A 244 -18.18 7.42 -0.75
C VAL A 244 -18.84 8.23 0.37
N SER A 245 -18.41 8.03 1.63
CA SER A 245 -18.92 8.79 2.77
C SER A 245 -18.58 10.29 2.66
N GLN A 246 -19.35 11.14 3.34
CA GLN A 246 -19.07 12.58 3.36
C GLN A 246 -17.69 12.88 3.97
N ALA A 247 -17.34 12.17 5.05
CA ALA A 247 -16.02 12.27 5.69
C ALA A 247 -14.88 11.92 4.71
N ALA A 248 -15.05 10.85 3.92
CA ALA A 248 -14.05 10.45 2.93
C ALA A 248 -13.92 11.46 1.79
N LYS A 249 -15.04 12.03 1.29
CA LYS A 249 -14.99 13.10 0.28
C LYS A 249 -14.21 14.30 0.77
N GLN A 250 -14.55 14.80 1.97
CA GLN A 250 -13.85 15.94 2.57
C GLN A 250 -12.38 15.67 2.82
N PHE A 251 -12.01 14.44 3.22
CA PHE A 251 -10.60 14.10 3.37
C PHE A 251 -9.88 14.07 2.02
N MET A 252 -10.47 13.43 1.00
CA MET A 252 -9.88 13.38 -0.34
C MET A 252 -9.71 14.77 -0.97
N ASP A 253 -10.61 15.71 -0.68
CA ASP A 253 -10.51 17.11 -1.16
C ASP A 253 -9.38 17.89 -0.48
N MET A 254 -8.86 17.42 0.64
CA MET A 254 -7.71 18.00 1.32
C MET A 254 -6.36 17.51 0.79
N LEU A 255 -6.35 16.39 0.02
CA LEU A 255 -5.15 15.80 -0.55
C LEU A 255 -4.76 16.50 -1.86
#